data_9280d7b609048246a9f65784ea401491
#
_entry.id   9280d7b609048246a9f65784ea401491
#
_cell.length_a   1.000
_cell.length_b   1.000
_cell.length_c   1.000
_cell.angle_alpha   90.00
_cell.angle_beta   90.00
_cell.angle_gamma   90.00
#
_symmetry.space_group_name_H-M   'P 1'
#
loop_
_entity.id
_entity.type
_entity.pdbx_description
1 polymer ?
#
loop_
_entity_poly.entity_id
_entity_poly.type
_entity_poly.pdbx_seq_one_letter_code
_entity_poly.pdbx_strand_id
1 'polypeptide(L)'
;MDLTTSYVFDAAHRIAGHPGKCAWLHGHTYHLEVTVSSPTLNPLGMVMDFDDLRDAVRKAVLDLWDHSTLLAADDPLGPAISAVQREAPDRVVLLSGQPTAEVLTREAWTRLEPQLPAGIALERVAIRETPSCGSAMSRPQA
;
A
#
# COMPACT_ATOMS: atom_id res chain seq x y z
N MET A 1 -7.05 19.22 -11.46
CA MET A 1 -6.07 19.66 -10.42
C MET A 1 -5.79 18.50 -9.51
N ASP A 2 -4.54 18.32 -9.09
CA ASP A 2 -4.09 17.17 -8.34
C ASP A 2 -3.82 17.52 -6.88
N LEU A 3 -4.09 16.57 -5.99
CA LEU A 3 -3.79 16.62 -4.57
C LEU A 3 -2.91 15.43 -4.24
N THR A 4 -1.75 15.66 -3.62
CA THR A 4 -0.81 14.59 -3.27
C THR A 4 -0.56 14.56 -1.77
N THR A 5 -0.56 13.34 -1.20
CA THR A 5 -0.21 13.08 0.20
C THR A 5 0.83 11.97 0.29
N SER A 6 1.62 12.00 1.36
CA SER A 6 2.66 11.00 1.61
C SER A 6 2.52 10.44 3.02
N TYR A 7 2.80 9.15 3.16
CA TYR A 7 2.69 8.38 4.40
C TYR A 7 3.91 7.48 4.54
N VAL A 8 4.19 7.08 5.77
CA VAL A 8 5.18 6.02 6.05
C VAL A 8 4.51 4.91 6.85
N PHE A 9 4.95 3.67 6.64
CA PHE A 9 4.57 2.53 7.45
C PHE A 9 5.72 1.51 7.49
N ASP A 10 5.80 0.75 8.57
CA ASP A 10 6.80 -0.29 8.75
C ASP A 10 6.16 -1.65 8.53
N ALA A 11 6.77 -2.47 7.68
CA ALA A 11 6.31 -3.83 7.44
C ALA A 11 7.45 -4.77 7.13
N ALA A 12 7.27 -6.05 7.49
CA ALA A 12 8.16 -7.12 7.10
C ALA A 12 7.63 -7.80 5.83
N HIS A 13 8.54 -8.33 5.02
CA HIS A 13 8.22 -9.15 3.87
C HIS A 13 9.36 -10.10 3.50
N ARG A 14 9.09 -11.02 2.58
CA ARG A 14 10.11 -11.75 1.82
C ARG A 14 9.61 -12.09 0.44
N ILE A 15 10.50 -12.30 -0.49
CA ILE A 15 10.19 -12.78 -1.84
C ILE A 15 10.64 -14.23 -1.92
N ALA A 16 9.71 -15.16 -1.71
CA ALA A 16 10.01 -16.59 -1.71
C ALA A 16 10.59 -17.03 -3.07
N GLY A 17 11.71 -17.78 -3.03
CA GLY A 17 12.40 -18.22 -4.24
C GLY A 17 13.36 -17.20 -4.87
N HIS A 18 13.49 -15.98 -4.32
CA HIS A 18 14.46 -15.01 -4.80
C HIS A 18 15.90 -15.52 -4.57
N PRO A 19 16.84 -15.38 -5.55
CA PRO A 19 18.19 -15.90 -5.42
C PRO A 19 19.09 -15.16 -4.43
N GLY A 20 18.70 -13.96 -4.01
CA GLY A 20 19.44 -13.10 -3.09
C GLY A 20 18.77 -12.91 -1.75
N LYS A 21 19.26 -11.94 -0.99
CA LYS A 21 18.82 -11.63 0.38
C LYS A 21 17.32 -11.33 0.54
N CYS A 22 16.63 -10.94 -0.53
CA CYS A 22 15.18 -10.70 -0.48
C CYS A 22 14.35 -11.98 -0.23
N ALA A 23 14.95 -13.18 -0.36
CA ALA A 23 14.32 -14.44 0.06
C ALA A 23 14.19 -14.59 1.59
N TRP A 24 14.95 -13.81 2.36
CA TRP A 24 14.92 -13.84 3.81
C TRP A 24 13.88 -12.86 4.33
N LEU A 25 13.24 -13.22 5.44
CA LEU A 25 12.33 -12.30 6.10
C LEU A 25 13.10 -11.06 6.59
N HIS A 26 12.69 -9.90 6.13
CA HIS A 26 13.27 -8.60 6.49
C HIS A 26 12.19 -7.52 6.44
N GLY A 27 12.52 -6.29 6.78
CA GLY A 27 11.55 -5.20 6.81
C GLY A 27 12.09 -3.91 6.24
N HIS A 28 11.16 -3.03 5.91
CA HIS A 28 11.40 -1.67 5.44
C HIS A 28 10.49 -0.68 6.16
N THR A 29 10.94 0.56 6.26
CA THR A 29 10.08 1.71 6.41
C THR A 29 9.63 2.13 5.01
N TYR A 30 8.44 1.71 4.64
CA TYR A 30 7.85 2.02 3.33
C TYR A 30 7.39 3.46 3.27
N HIS A 31 7.59 4.09 2.11
CA HIS A 31 7.04 5.41 1.80
C HIS A 31 5.95 5.25 0.74
N LEU A 32 4.72 5.57 1.11
CA LEU A 32 3.54 5.56 0.24
C LEU A 32 3.21 6.98 -0.17
N GLU A 33 3.10 7.24 -1.46
CA GLU A 33 2.62 8.49 -2.03
C GLU A 33 1.35 8.24 -2.83
N VAL A 34 0.33 9.06 -2.60
CA VAL A 34 -0.97 8.96 -3.26
C VAL A 34 -1.32 10.31 -3.87
N THR A 35 -1.68 10.30 -5.15
CA THR A 35 -2.18 11.47 -5.89
C THR A 35 -3.61 11.19 -6.36
N VAL A 36 -4.50 12.11 -6.05
CA VAL A 36 -5.89 12.12 -6.52
C VAL A 36 -6.19 13.40 -7.27
N SER A 37 -7.21 13.40 -8.12
CA SER A 37 -7.64 14.58 -8.87
C SER A 37 -9.14 14.80 -8.85
N SER A 38 -9.53 16.03 -9.14
CA SER A 38 -10.91 16.38 -9.49
C SER A 38 -10.93 17.40 -10.65
N PRO A 39 -11.88 17.29 -11.57
CA PRO A 39 -12.07 18.29 -12.62
C PRO A 39 -12.52 19.64 -12.06
N THR A 40 -13.17 19.65 -10.89
CA THR A 40 -13.70 20.85 -10.23
C THR A 40 -13.28 20.87 -8.78
N LEU A 41 -13.14 22.06 -8.22
CA LEU A 41 -12.97 22.26 -6.79
C LEU A 41 -14.32 22.32 -6.08
N ASN A 42 -14.34 21.90 -4.82
CA ASN A 42 -15.52 22.05 -3.97
C ASN A 42 -15.75 23.55 -3.60
N PRO A 43 -16.85 23.91 -2.93
CA PRO A 43 -17.14 25.30 -2.55
C PRO A 43 -16.09 25.97 -1.66
N LEU A 44 -15.22 25.17 -0.99
CA LEU A 44 -14.10 25.67 -0.18
C LEU A 44 -12.79 25.79 -0.99
N GLY A 45 -12.82 25.49 -2.30
CA GLY A 45 -11.65 25.58 -3.17
C GLY A 45 -10.70 24.38 -3.09
N MET A 46 -11.17 23.21 -2.65
CA MET A 46 -10.36 22.01 -2.48
C MET A 46 -10.75 20.92 -3.49
N VAL A 47 -9.79 20.08 -3.89
CA VAL A 47 -10.05 18.79 -4.56
C VAL A 47 -10.85 17.89 -3.62
N MET A 48 -10.31 17.66 -2.42
CA MET A 48 -10.97 17.04 -1.26
C MET A 48 -10.20 17.45 0.00
N ASP A 49 -10.76 17.17 1.17
CA ASP A 49 -10.05 17.40 2.42
C ASP A 49 -8.88 16.42 2.59
N PHE A 50 -7.75 16.89 3.15
CA PHE A 50 -6.60 16.04 3.42
C PHE A 50 -6.91 14.96 4.48
N ASP A 51 -7.78 15.26 5.43
CA ASP A 51 -8.18 14.30 6.47
C ASP A 51 -9.03 13.18 5.87
N ASP A 52 -9.96 13.50 4.95
CA ASP A 52 -10.76 12.50 4.22
C ASP A 52 -9.87 11.58 3.36
N LEU A 53 -8.88 12.15 2.67
CA LEU A 53 -7.92 11.33 1.89
C LEU A 53 -7.08 10.45 2.82
N ARG A 54 -6.63 11.00 3.96
CA ARG A 54 -5.88 10.22 4.96
C ARG A 54 -6.70 9.04 5.50
N ASP A 55 -7.96 9.26 5.80
CA ASP A 55 -8.85 8.20 6.31
C ASP A 55 -9.08 7.11 5.26
N ALA A 56 -9.24 7.49 3.99
CA ALA A 56 -9.32 6.54 2.88
C ALA A 56 -8.02 5.69 2.77
N VAL A 57 -6.86 6.33 2.82
CA VAL A 57 -5.55 5.65 2.75
C VAL A 57 -5.31 4.77 3.98
N ARG A 58 -5.64 5.24 5.19
CA ARG A 58 -5.54 4.43 6.40
C ARG A 58 -6.37 3.16 6.27
N LYS A 59 -7.65 3.29 5.94
CA LYS A 59 -8.57 2.15 5.80
C LYS A 59 -8.14 1.17 4.70
N ALA A 60 -7.63 1.67 3.57
CA ALA A 60 -7.22 0.84 2.45
C ALA A 60 -5.89 0.11 2.67
N VAL A 61 -4.93 0.77 3.31
CA VAL A 61 -3.52 0.34 3.35
C VAL A 61 -2.94 0.34 4.76
N LEU A 62 -2.89 1.51 5.44
CA LEU A 62 -2.06 1.66 6.62
C LEU A 62 -2.54 0.79 7.80
N ASP A 63 -3.84 0.76 8.08
CA ASP A 63 -4.41 -0.03 9.19
C ASP A 63 -4.20 -1.54 8.99
N LEU A 64 -3.96 -1.99 7.74
CA LEU A 64 -3.74 -3.39 7.39
C LEU A 64 -2.25 -3.77 7.32
N TRP A 65 -1.40 -2.86 6.83
CA TRP A 65 -0.01 -3.18 6.48
C TRP A 65 1.01 -2.68 7.50
N ASP A 66 0.71 -1.59 8.19
CA ASP A 66 1.62 -1.06 9.19
C ASP A 66 1.80 -2.06 10.34
N HIS A 67 3.05 -2.37 10.68
CA HIS A 67 3.45 -3.38 11.67
C HIS A 67 2.96 -4.80 11.34
N SER A 68 2.83 -5.13 10.05
CA SER A 68 2.40 -6.45 9.58
C SER A 68 3.52 -7.18 8.82
N THR A 69 3.34 -8.49 8.62
CA THR A 69 4.17 -9.30 7.74
C THR A 69 3.40 -9.55 6.45
N LEU A 70 3.94 -9.07 5.33
CA LEU A 70 3.34 -9.18 4.00
C LEU A 70 3.95 -10.37 3.26
N LEU A 71 3.14 -11.36 2.90
CA LEU A 71 3.59 -12.61 2.28
C LEU A 71 2.71 -12.98 1.08
N ALA A 72 3.25 -13.78 0.17
CA ALA A 72 2.44 -14.45 -0.84
C ALA A 72 1.45 -15.43 -0.17
N ALA A 73 0.28 -15.60 -0.76
CA ALA A 73 -0.78 -16.45 -0.18
C ALA A 73 -0.37 -17.91 0.02
N ASP A 74 0.56 -18.41 -0.78
CA ASP A 74 1.10 -19.76 -0.74
C ASP A 74 2.41 -19.88 0.06
N ASP A 75 2.87 -18.80 0.70
CA ASP A 75 4.12 -18.81 1.48
C ASP A 75 3.92 -19.58 2.79
N PRO A 76 4.67 -20.70 3.01
CA PRO A 76 4.54 -21.51 4.22
C PRO A 76 4.92 -20.76 5.51
N LEU A 77 5.59 -19.62 5.41
CA LEU A 77 5.91 -18.78 6.57
C LEU A 77 4.65 -18.14 7.17
N GLY A 78 3.62 -17.87 6.37
CA GLY A 78 2.37 -17.27 6.84
C GLY A 78 1.71 -18.07 7.95
N PRO A 79 1.33 -19.35 7.73
CA PRO A 79 0.79 -20.19 8.78
C PRO A 79 1.71 -20.36 10.00
N ALA A 80 3.02 -20.42 9.79
CA ALA A 80 4.00 -20.56 10.86
C ALA A 80 4.02 -19.34 11.80
N ILE A 81 4.02 -18.12 11.22
CA ILE A 81 3.97 -16.87 12.00
C ILE A 81 2.62 -16.78 12.74
N SER A 82 1.50 -17.03 12.06
CA SER A 82 0.17 -16.97 12.66
C SER A 82 0.02 -17.96 13.83
N ALA A 83 0.64 -19.14 13.75
CA ALA A 83 0.64 -20.13 14.83
C ALA A 83 1.38 -19.65 16.08
N VAL A 84 2.37 -18.77 15.93
CA VAL A 84 3.14 -18.17 17.03
C VAL A 84 2.48 -16.91 17.54
N GLN A 85 2.05 -16.03 16.63
CA GLN A 85 1.41 -14.74 16.95
C GLN A 85 -0.11 -14.87 17.09
N ARG A 86 -0.56 -15.72 18.01
CA ARG A 86 -1.99 -16.05 18.19
C ARG A 86 -2.86 -14.86 18.58
N GLU A 87 -2.27 -13.84 19.21
CA GLU A 87 -2.96 -12.64 19.70
C GLU A 87 -3.19 -11.60 18.60
N ALA A 88 -2.49 -11.72 17.46
CA ALA A 88 -2.57 -10.80 16.34
C ALA A 88 -2.49 -11.54 14.97
N PRO A 89 -3.45 -12.44 14.68
CA PRO A 89 -3.42 -13.23 13.44
C PRO A 89 -3.61 -12.38 12.18
N ASP A 90 -4.24 -11.23 12.31
CA ASP A 90 -4.46 -10.23 11.25
C ASP A 90 -3.19 -9.46 10.87
N ARG A 91 -2.09 -9.61 11.63
CA ARG A 91 -0.78 -9.03 11.30
C ARG A 91 0.03 -9.86 10.31
N VAL A 92 -0.52 -10.96 9.80
CA VAL A 92 0.00 -11.69 8.64
C VAL A 92 -0.93 -11.43 7.47
N VAL A 93 -0.51 -10.57 6.54
CA VAL A 93 -1.29 -10.18 5.36
C VAL A 93 -0.85 -11.03 4.18
N LEU A 94 -1.78 -11.79 3.63
CA LEU A 94 -1.56 -12.65 2.47
C LEU A 94 -1.98 -11.92 1.20
N LEU A 95 -1.06 -11.83 0.24
CA LEU A 95 -1.23 -11.15 -1.04
C LEU A 95 -1.39 -12.15 -2.17
N SER A 96 -2.01 -11.75 -3.27
CA SER A 96 -2.22 -12.59 -4.46
C SER A 96 -0.93 -12.91 -5.23
N GLY A 97 0.21 -12.30 -4.86
CA GLY A 97 1.53 -12.54 -5.45
C GLY A 97 2.65 -12.26 -4.47
N GLN A 98 3.89 -12.38 -4.93
CA GLN A 98 5.07 -12.06 -4.13
C GLN A 98 5.02 -10.57 -3.71
N PRO A 99 5.31 -10.23 -2.45
CA PRO A 99 5.21 -8.86 -1.93
C PRO A 99 6.36 -7.96 -2.40
N THR A 100 6.50 -7.82 -3.71
CA THR A 100 7.41 -6.86 -4.35
C THR A 100 6.80 -5.45 -4.33
N ALA A 101 7.62 -4.42 -4.49
CA ALA A 101 7.14 -3.05 -4.56
C ALA A 101 6.03 -2.87 -5.62
N GLU A 102 6.13 -3.58 -6.76
CA GLU A 102 5.15 -3.53 -7.85
C GLU A 102 3.80 -4.14 -7.42
N VAL A 103 3.83 -5.31 -6.77
CA VAL A 103 2.62 -5.97 -6.27
C VAL A 103 1.98 -5.15 -5.17
N LEU A 104 2.77 -4.63 -4.23
CA LEU A 104 2.26 -3.74 -3.17
C LEU A 104 1.63 -2.47 -3.75
N THR A 105 2.25 -1.85 -4.75
CA THR A 105 1.69 -0.66 -5.42
C THR A 105 0.35 -0.96 -6.08
N ARG A 106 0.23 -2.08 -6.80
CA ARG A 106 -1.01 -2.52 -7.44
C ARG A 106 -2.10 -2.86 -6.42
N GLU A 107 -1.75 -3.56 -5.35
CA GLU A 107 -2.69 -3.89 -4.26
C GLU A 107 -3.18 -2.63 -3.55
N ALA A 108 -2.29 -1.68 -3.28
CA ALA A 108 -2.66 -0.39 -2.69
C ALA A 108 -3.62 0.38 -3.61
N TRP A 109 -3.37 0.42 -4.93
CA TRP A 109 -4.28 1.01 -5.90
C TRP A 109 -5.67 0.37 -5.84
N THR A 110 -5.72 -0.96 -5.97
CA THR A 110 -6.99 -1.71 -6.02
C THR A 110 -7.82 -1.52 -4.75
N ARG A 111 -7.16 -1.40 -3.59
CA ARG A 111 -7.82 -1.19 -2.30
C ARG A 111 -8.29 0.24 -2.09
N LEU A 112 -7.51 1.21 -2.58
CA LEU A 112 -7.76 2.63 -2.34
C LEU A 112 -8.82 3.21 -3.30
N GLU A 113 -8.78 2.85 -4.58
CA GLU A 113 -9.69 3.42 -5.58
C GLU A 113 -11.17 3.36 -5.18
N PRO A 114 -11.72 2.24 -4.65
CA PRO A 114 -13.11 2.17 -4.20
C PRO A 114 -13.41 2.93 -2.90
N GLN A 115 -12.42 3.44 -2.19
CA GLN A 115 -12.60 4.25 -0.97
C GLN A 115 -12.77 5.74 -1.27
N LEU A 116 -12.47 6.16 -2.50
CA LEU A 116 -12.58 7.56 -2.90
C LEU A 116 -14.03 7.94 -3.21
N PRO A 117 -14.48 9.14 -2.85
CA PRO A 117 -15.82 9.60 -3.15
C PRO A 117 -16.02 9.84 -4.65
N ALA A 118 -17.29 9.86 -5.08
CA ALA A 118 -17.63 10.17 -6.46
C ALA A 118 -17.07 11.54 -6.90
N GLY A 119 -16.49 11.59 -8.09
CA GLY A 119 -15.87 12.79 -8.65
C GLY A 119 -14.39 12.97 -8.30
N ILE A 120 -13.84 12.12 -7.43
CA ILE A 120 -12.39 12.07 -7.13
C ILE A 120 -11.79 10.87 -7.84
N ALA A 121 -10.77 11.11 -8.66
CA ALA A 121 -10.04 10.07 -9.38
C ALA A 121 -8.69 9.78 -8.70
N LEU A 122 -8.35 8.49 -8.57
CA LEU A 122 -7.00 8.08 -8.20
C LEU A 122 -6.08 8.24 -9.42
N GLU A 123 -5.06 9.07 -9.33
CA GLU A 123 -4.15 9.36 -10.43
C GLU A 123 -2.82 8.61 -10.34
N ARG A 124 -2.31 8.48 -9.12
CA ARG A 124 -1.02 7.84 -8.90
C ARG A 124 -0.92 7.24 -7.50
N VAL A 125 -0.33 6.05 -7.44
CA VAL A 125 0.16 5.42 -6.21
C VAL A 125 1.63 5.08 -6.42
N ALA A 126 2.48 5.42 -5.46
CA ALA A 126 3.87 5.01 -5.46
C ALA A 126 4.26 4.46 -4.09
N ILE A 127 5.01 3.35 -4.09
CA ILE A 127 5.56 2.75 -2.87
C ILE A 127 7.07 2.61 -3.05
N ARG A 128 7.81 3.11 -2.07
CA ARG A 128 9.27 2.95 -1.99
C ARG A 128 9.65 2.14 -0.76
N GLU A 129 10.50 1.14 -0.97
CA GLU A 129 11.09 0.31 0.09
C GLU A 129 12.32 0.98 0.69
N THR A 130 13.03 1.76 -0.13
CA THR A 130 14.22 2.53 0.24
C THR A 130 14.16 3.90 -0.45
N PRO A 131 15.04 4.87 -0.08
CA PRO A 131 15.10 6.16 -0.78
C PRO A 131 15.34 6.06 -2.28
N SER A 132 15.95 4.97 -2.76
CA SER A 132 16.34 4.78 -4.18
C SER A 132 15.55 3.70 -4.92
N CYS A 133 14.73 2.90 -4.24
CA CYS A 133 14.04 1.76 -4.86
C CYS A 133 12.55 1.78 -4.54
N GLY A 134 11.73 1.64 -5.55
CA GLY A 134 10.28 1.58 -5.41
C GLY A 134 9.58 1.39 -6.74
N SER A 135 8.27 1.35 -6.70
CA SER A 135 7.38 1.20 -7.83
C SER A 135 6.31 2.28 -7.83
N ALA A 136 5.77 2.60 -8.98
CA ALA A 136 4.63 3.51 -9.09
C ALA A 136 3.67 3.03 -10.18
N MET A 137 2.40 3.24 -9.95
CA MET A 137 1.31 3.03 -10.89
C MET A 137 0.56 4.34 -11.09
N SER A 138 0.26 4.68 -12.33
CA SER A 138 -0.50 5.88 -12.70
C SER A 138 -1.71 5.49 -13.52
N ARG A 139 -2.77 6.30 -13.45
CA ARG A 139 -3.93 6.16 -14.31
C ARG A 139 -3.51 6.31 -15.77
N PRO A 140 -3.93 5.41 -16.68
CA PRO A 140 -3.70 5.60 -18.11
C PRO A 140 -4.27 6.95 -18.57
N GLN A 141 -3.48 7.70 -19.32
CA GLN A 141 -3.98 8.91 -19.99
C GLN A 141 -4.92 8.46 -21.13
N ALA A 142 -6.10 9.07 -21.20
CA ALA A 142 -7.07 8.83 -22.26
C ALA A 142 -6.62 9.47 -23.60
#